data_938c8237cf26d71b7c1781778eb2efc6
#
_entry.id   938c8237cf26d71b7c1781778eb2efc6
#
_cell.length_a   1.000
_cell.length_b   1.000
_cell.length_c   1.000
_cell.angle_alpha   90.00
_cell.angle_beta   90.00
_cell.angle_gamma   90.00
#
_symmetry.space_group_name_H-M   'P 1'
#
loop_
_entity.id
_entity.type
_entity.pdbx_description
1 polymer ?
#
loop_
_entity_poly.entity_id
_entity_poly.type
_entity_poly.pdbx_seq_one_letter_code
_entity_poly.pdbx_strand_id
1 'polypeptide(L)'
;MSDTFLSPEWFDAYVSRVNADPEMTAIAKWFNASWFLIADQTRKVICVEAGQITDIVHAPRIDTRAVFGFRAPMATWQKFISKKPPPLHNDFFAMLMRVPEFTIEGESLVAMQNARALQRMMNLMREGA
;
A
#
# COMPACT_ATOMS: atom_id res chain seq x y z
N MET A 1 -4.00 13.52 -17.63
CA MET A 1 -3.22 12.30 -17.85
C MET A 1 -2.88 11.70 -16.50
N SER A 2 -3.16 10.43 -16.33
CA SER A 2 -2.84 9.78 -15.06
C SER A 2 -1.34 9.46 -14.98
N ASP A 3 -0.78 9.59 -13.79
CA ASP A 3 0.61 9.26 -13.56
C ASP A 3 0.82 7.75 -13.62
N THR A 4 2.00 7.35 -14.04
CA THR A 4 2.36 5.93 -14.07
C THR A 4 2.40 5.40 -12.64
N PHE A 5 1.75 4.27 -12.42
CA PHE A 5 1.73 3.61 -11.12
C PHE A 5 3.16 3.40 -10.60
N LEU A 6 3.39 3.78 -9.35
CA LEU A 6 4.65 3.70 -8.62
C LEU A 6 5.72 4.69 -9.09
N SER A 7 5.41 5.63 -9.99
CA SER A 7 6.33 6.72 -10.32
C SER A 7 6.38 7.73 -9.15
N PRO A 8 7.43 8.57 -9.07
CA PRO A 8 7.48 9.61 -8.04
C PRO A 8 6.24 10.51 -8.04
N GLU A 9 5.75 10.88 -9.23
CA GLU A 9 4.56 11.74 -9.38
C GLU A 9 3.32 11.03 -8.85
N TRP A 10 3.17 9.75 -9.13
CA TRP A 10 2.08 8.94 -8.62
C TRP A 10 2.10 8.91 -7.08
N PHE A 11 3.30 8.71 -6.49
CA PHE A 11 3.44 8.70 -5.05
C PHE A 11 3.14 10.07 -4.43
N ASP A 12 3.55 11.16 -5.08
CA ASP A 12 3.23 12.50 -4.57
C ASP A 12 1.73 12.69 -4.44
N ALA A 13 0.96 12.29 -5.44
CA ALA A 13 -0.49 12.36 -5.41
C ALA A 13 -1.08 11.42 -4.35
N TYR A 14 -0.56 10.20 -4.26
CA TYR A 14 -1.01 9.21 -3.29
C TYR A 14 -0.78 9.68 -1.86
N VAL A 15 0.42 10.16 -1.56
CA VAL A 15 0.78 10.68 -0.23
C VAL A 15 -0.17 11.83 0.16
N SER A 16 -0.44 12.74 -0.76
CA SER A 16 -1.37 13.84 -0.51
C SER A 16 -2.77 13.35 -0.18
N ARG A 17 -3.26 12.34 -0.91
CA ARG A 17 -4.59 11.77 -0.63
C ARG A 17 -4.65 11.12 0.74
N VAL A 18 -3.64 10.32 1.10
CA VAL A 18 -3.60 9.63 2.39
C VAL A 18 -3.54 10.65 3.53
N ASN A 19 -2.65 11.63 3.42
CA ASN A 19 -2.41 12.58 4.51
C ASN A 19 -3.55 13.58 4.69
N ALA A 20 -4.37 13.77 3.67
CA ALA A 20 -5.54 14.65 3.75
C ALA A 20 -6.84 13.89 4.07
N ASP A 21 -6.80 12.56 4.12
CA ASP A 21 -8.01 11.75 4.28
C ASP A 21 -8.51 11.80 5.73
N PRO A 22 -9.76 12.26 5.98
CA PRO A 22 -10.27 12.35 7.35
C PRO A 22 -10.46 10.99 8.02
N GLU A 23 -10.77 9.94 7.24
CA GLU A 23 -10.91 8.60 7.81
C GLU A 23 -9.56 8.07 8.31
N MET A 24 -8.49 8.28 7.55
CA MET A 24 -7.14 7.91 8.00
C MET A 24 -6.77 8.62 9.29
N THR A 25 -7.07 9.91 9.38
CA THR A 25 -6.81 10.66 10.60
C THR A 25 -7.55 10.06 11.80
N ALA A 26 -8.77 9.58 11.58
CA ALA A 26 -9.57 9.02 12.66
C ALA A 26 -9.14 7.61 13.09
N ILE A 27 -8.78 6.74 12.13
CA ILE A 27 -8.59 5.31 12.41
C ILE A 27 -7.13 4.88 12.49
N ALA A 28 -6.20 5.68 12.00
CA ALA A 28 -4.79 5.26 11.85
C ALA A 28 -3.82 6.03 12.73
N LYS A 29 -4.29 6.80 13.70
CA LYS A 29 -3.41 7.65 14.52
C LYS A 29 -2.35 6.88 15.30
N TRP A 30 -2.54 5.58 15.52
CA TRP A 30 -1.60 4.71 16.22
C TRP A 30 -0.78 3.83 15.28
N PHE A 31 -0.98 3.98 13.96
CA PHE A 31 -0.27 3.17 12.98
C PHE A 31 1.10 3.79 12.69
N ASN A 32 2.13 3.09 13.11
CA ASN A 32 3.53 3.47 12.89
C ASN A 32 4.24 2.25 12.35
N ALA A 33 4.62 2.27 11.07
CA ALA A 33 5.34 1.16 10.45
C ALA A 33 5.91 1.61 9.12
N SER A 34 6.92 0.89 8.66
CA SER A 34 7.36 0.97 7.26
C SER A 34 7.03 -0.35 6.60
N TRP A 35 6.63 -0.31 5.33
CA TRP A 35 6.26 -1.53 4.63
C TRP A 35 6.65 -1.47 3.16
N PHE A 36 6.98 -2.65 2.61
CA PHE A 36 7.33 -2.78 1.20
C PHE A 36 6.07 -2.92 0.35
N LEU A 37 6.07 -2.19 -0.76
CA LEU A 37 5.16 -2.45 -1.87
C LEU A 37 6.02 -3.00 -3.00
N ILE A 38 5.80 -4.25 -3.35
CA ILE A 38 6.62 -4.96 -4.33
C ILE A 38 5.75 -5.40 -5.50
N ALA A 39 6.05 -4.84 -6.68
CA ALA A 39 5.35 -5.14 -7.92
C ALA A 39 6.39 -5.67 -8.91
N ASP A 40 6.36 -6.98 -9.18
CA ASP A 40 7.40 -7.68 -9.94
C ASP A 40 8.78 -7.40 -9.31
N GLN A 41 9.66 -6.70 -10.01
CA GLN A 41 10.98 -6.37 -9.50
C GLN A 41 11.07 -4.96 -8.91
N THR A 42 9.99 -4.19 -9.00
CA THR A 42 9.94 -2.83 -8.45
C THR A 42 9.63 -2.90 -6.96
N ARG A 43 10.50 -2.32 -6.15
CA ARG A 43 10.34 -2.29 -4.69
C ARG A 43 10.30 -0.84 -4.23
N LYS A 44 9.31 -0.53 -3.40
CA LYS A 44 9.17 0.78 -2.76
C LYS A 44 8.94 0.56 -1.28
N VAL A 45 9.41 1.48 -0.44
CA VAL A 45 9.11 1.44 1.00
C VAL A 45 8.24 2.64 1.33
N ILE A 46 7.13 2.37 1.98
CA ILE A 46 6.19 3.40 2.45
C ILE A 46 6.38 3.53 3.95
N CYS A 47 6.82 4.71 4.39
CA CYS A 47 7.08 5.00 5.80
C CYS A 47 5.89 5.74 6.40
N VAL A 48 5.35 5.21 7.50
CA VAL A 48 4.13 5.71 8.12
C VAL A 48 4.39 6.07 9.57
N GLU A 49 3.98 7.27 9.98
CA GLU A 49 3.98 7.70 11.38
C GLU A 49 2.63 8.34 11.72
N ALA A 50 2.00 7.86 12.77
CA ALA A 50 0.69 8.36 13.23
C ALA A 50 -0.34 8.36 12.09
N GLY A 51 -0.30 7.34 11.24
CA GLY A 51 -1.22 7.19 10.13
C GLY A 51 -0.95 8.08 8.93
N GLN A 52 0.12 8.85 8.96
CA GLN A 52 0.52 9.70 7.83
C GLN A 52 1.75 9.13 7.15
N ILE A 53 1.79 9.22 5.82
CA ILE A 53 2.97 8.83 5.07
C ILE A 53 4.00 9.95 5.20
N THR A 54 5.15 9.63 5.78
CA THR A 54 6.21 10.61 6.03
C THR A 54 7.33 10.54 5.01
N ASP A 55 7.48 9.40 4.33
CA ASP A 55 8.54 9.23 3.33
C ASP A 55 8.23 8.06 2.42
N ILE A 56 8.76 8.12 1.21
CA ILE A 56 8.72 7.01 0.25
C ILE A 56 10.16 6.75 -0.21
N VAL A 57 10.65 5.53 0.02
CA VAL A 57 11.97 5.13 -0.46
C VAL A 57 11.81 4.51 -1.83
N HIS A 58 12.17 5.25 -2.88
CA HIS A 58 11.93 4.84 -4.27
C HIS A 58 12.90 3.77 -4.76
N ALA A 59 14.11 3.76 -4.25
CA ALA A 59 15.14 2.81 -4.65
C ALA A 59 15.78 2.18 -3.41
N PRO A 60 15.06 1.30 -2.70
CA PRO A 60 15.60 0.70 -1.48
C PRO A 60 16.81 -0.17 -1.81
N ARG A 61 17.80 -0.10 -0.94
CA ARG A 61 19.00 -0.92 -1.05
C ARG A 61 18.68 -2.36 -0.64
N ILE A 62 19.57 -3.28 -1.00
CA ILE A 62 19.36 -4.69 -0.68
C ILE A 62 19.26 -4.94 0.84
N ASP A 63 19.89 -4.08 1.64
CA ASP A 63 19.85 -4.17 3.10
C ASP A 63 18.76 -3.32 3.73
N THR A 64 17.92 -2.64 2.94
CA THR A 64 16.81 -1.85 3.45
C THR A 64 15.79 -2.77 4.13
N ARG A 65 15.35 -2.38 5.32
CA ARG A 65 14.39 -3.16 6.09
C ARG A 65 13.08 -2.43 6.23
N ALA A 66 12.01 -3.21 6.31
CA ALA A 66 10.68 -2.73 6.65
C ALA A 66 10.01 -3.78 7.52
N VAL A 67 8.96 -3.39 8.25
CA VAL A 67 8.31 -4.28 9.20
C VAL A 67 7.61 -5.43 8.48
N PHE A 68 6.91 -5.12 7.40
CA PHE A 68 6.25 -6.13 6.56
C PHE A 68 6.21 -5.62 5.12
N GLY A 69 5.62 -6.40 4.23
CA GLY A 69 5.46 -5.98 2.84
C GLY A 69 4.46 -6.83 2.10
N PHE A 70 3.95 -6.27 1.01
CA PHE A 70 3.04 -6.99 0.11
C PHE A 70 3.71 -7.14 -1.24
N ARG A 71 3.70 -8.37 -1.76
CA ARG A 71 4.33 -8.72 -3.04
C ARG A 71 3.30 -9.28 -3.99
N ALA A 72 3.27 -8.78 -5.21
CA ALA A 72 2.43 -9.29 -6.28
C ALA A 72 2.98 -8.86 -7.64
N PRO A 73 2.59 -9.54 -8.73
CA PRO A 73 2.88 -9.04 -10.07
C PRO A 73 2.25 -7.68 -10.31
N MET A 74 2.86 -6.88 -11.17
CA MET A 74 2.33 -5.57 -11.54
C MET A 74 0.88 -5.67 -12.03
N ALA A 75 0.55 -6.71 -12.79
CA ALA A 75 -0.82 -6.89 -13.29
C ALA A 75 -1.84 -7.02 -12.16
N THR A 76 -1.48 -7.69 -11.07
CA THR A 76 -2.35 -7.83 -9.91
C THR A 76 -2.56 -6.49 -9.21
N TRP A 77 -1.50 -5.72 -9.03
CA TRP A 77 -1.61 -4.38 -8.46
C TRP A 77 -2.48 -3.47 -9.33
N GLN A 78 -2.36 -3.58 -10.65
CA GLN A 78 -3.16 -2.76 -11.55
C GLN A 78 -4.65 -3.09 -11.47
N LYS A 79 -5.00 -4.36 -11.25
CA LYS A 79 -6.39 -4.72 -10.97
C LYS A 79 -6.87 -4.10 -9.67
N PHE A 80 -6.03 -4.12 -8.64
CA PHE A 80 -6.37 -3.55 -7.32
C PHE A 80 -6.62 -2.04 -7.42
N ILE A 81 -5.80 -1.30 -8.17
CA ILE A 81 -5.92 0.16 -8.27
C ILE A 81 -6.90 0.63 -9.32
N SER A 82 -7.53 -0.27 -10.08
CA SER A 82 -8.49 0.13 -11.10
C SER A 82 -9.73 0.77 -10.45
N LYS A 83 -10.44 1.61 -11.21
CA LYS A 83 -11.65 2.27 -10.70
C LYS A 83 -12.73 1.29 -10.30
N LYS A 84 -12.82 0.18 -11.03
CA LYS A 84 -13.74 -0.91 -10.76
C LYS A 84 -12.95 -2.20 -10.65
N PRO A 85 -12.34 -2.47 -9.50
CA PRO A 85 -11.51 -3.66 -9.37
C PRO A 85 -12.36 -4.92 -9.57
N PRO A 86 -11.80 -5.95 -10.23
CA PRO A 86 -12.50 -7.23 -10.37
C PRO A 86 -12.82 -7.83 -9.00
N PRO A 87 -13.77 -8.78 -8.92
CA PRO A 87 -14.01 -9.49 -7.66
C PRO A 87 -12.71 -10.03 -7.08
N LEU A 88 -12.57 -9.99 -5.76
CA LEU A 88 -11.39 -10.38 -4.98
C LEU A 88 -10.23 -9.39 -5.06
N HIS A 89 -10.25 -8.39 -5.94
CA HIS A 89 -9.17 -7.41 -6.09
C HIS A 89 -9.52 -6.04 -5.49
N ASN A 90 -10.63 -5.95 -4.76
CA ASN A 90 -11.07 -4.71 -4.13
C ASN A 90 -10.67 -4.61 -2.65
N ASP A 91 -10.05 -5.63 -2.09
CA ASP A 91 -9.77 -5.75 -0.67
C ASP A 91 -8.50 -6.58 -0.49
N PHE A 92 -7.51 -6.05 0.23
CA PHE A 92 -6.24 -6.76 0.37
C PHE A 92 -6.37 -8.07 1.16
N PHE A 93 -7.32 -8.17 2.10
CA PHE A 93 -7.60 -9.43 2.78
C PHE A 93 -8.12 -10.48 1.82
N ALA A 94 -9.07 -10.10 0.97
CA ALA A 94 -9.59 -11.03 -0.03
C ALA A 94 -8.49 -11.49 -0.97
N MET A 95 -7.60 -10.58 -1.34
CA MET A 95 -6.46 -10.92 -2.18
C MET A 95 -5.50 -11.89 -1.48
N LEU A 96 -5.18 -11.66 -0.21
CA LEU A 96 -4.33 -12.56 0.55
C LEU A 96 -4.92 -13.97 0.65
N MET A 97 -6.23 -14.07 0.76
CA MET A 97 -6.93 -15.34 0.94
C MET A 97 -7.18 -16.08 -0.38
N ARG A 98 -7.38 -15.35 -1.47
CA ARG A 98 -7.93 -15.92 -2.71
C ARG A 98 -7.08 -15.69 -3.96
N VAL A 99 -6.10 -14.79 -3.91
CA VAL A 99 -5.23 -14.48 -5.06
C VAL A 99 -3.85 -15.02 -4.73
N PRO A 100 -3.46 -16.18 -5.31
CA PRO A 100 -2.21 -16.86 -4.89
C PRO A 100 -0.96 -16.04 -5.10
N GLU A 101 -0.92 -15.18 -6.11
CA GLU A 101 0.23 -14.34 -6.41
C GLU A 101 0.36 -13.11 -5.51
N PHE A 102 -0.65 -12.81 -4.68
CA PHE A 102 -0.59 -11.71 -3.71
C PHE A 102 -0.20 -12.26 -2.36
N THR A 103 0.99 -11.91 -1.89
CA THR A 103 1.55 -12.47 -0.66
C THR A 103 2.03 -11.38 0.28
N ILE A 104 2.08 -11.71 1.58
CA ILE A 104 2.62 -10.83 2.61
C ILE A 104 3.96 -11.39 3.09
N GLU A 105 4.92 -10.49 3.35
CA GLU A 105 6.25 -10.82 3.85
C GLU A 105 6.50 -10.09 5.18
N GLY A 106 7.42 -10.61 5.97
CA GLY A 106 7.83 -9.97 7.22
C GLY A 106 6.84 -10.23 8.35
N GLU A 107 6.65 -9.24 9.20
CA GLU A 107 5.83 -9.37 10.41
C GLU A 107 4.35 -9.19 10.09
N SER A 108 3.73 -10.26 9.59
CA SER A 108 2.33 -10.24 9.20
C SER A 108 1.38 -9.90 10.36
N LEU A 109 1.75 -10.21 11.60
CA LEU A 109 0.94 -9.87 12.75
C LEU A 109 0.78 -8.36 12.90
N VAL A 110 1.85 -7.59 12.68
CA VAL A 110 1.77 -6.12 12.73
C VAL A 110 0.81 -5.60 11.67
N ALA A 111 0.86 -6.18 10.45
CA ALA A 111 -0.07 -5.81 9.39
C ALA A 111 -1.51 -6.10 9.80
N MET A 112 -1.77 -7.26 10.38
CA MET A 112 -3.13 -7.65 10.79
C MET A 112 -3.64 -6.81 11.95
N GLN A 113 -2.78 -6.43 12.89
CA GLN A 113 -3.15 -5.54 13.99
C GLN A 113 -3.55 -4.15 13.51
N ASN A 114 -3.07 -3.74 12.35
CA ASN A 114 -3.37 -2.44 11.76
C ASN A 114 -4.20 -2.58 10.47
N ALA A 115 -4.96 -3.67 10.37
CA ALA A 115 -5.65 -4.03 9.14
C ALA A 115 -6.61 -2.96 8.65
N ARG A 116 -7.35 -2.31 9.55
CA ARG A 116 -8.32 -1.28 9.18
C ARG A 116 -7.62 -0.08 8.55
N ALA A 117 -6.53 0.36 9.17
CA ALA A 117 -5.73 1.47 8.64
C ALA A 117 -5.11 1.11 7.30
N LEU A 118 -4.55 -0.10 7.18
CA LEU A 118 -3.97 -0.59 5.93
C LEU A 118 -5.02 -0.68 4.82
N GLN A 119 -6.21 -1.19 5.14
CA GLN A 119 -7.28 -1.31 4.16
C GLN A 119 -7.63 0.05 3.57
N ARG A 120 -7.79 1.06 4.42
CA ARG A 120 -8.09 2.42 3.95
C ARG A 120 -6.91 3.00 3.17
N MET A 121 -5.69 2.87 3.70
CA MET A 121 -4.48 3.37 3.04
C MET A 121 -4.31 2.76 1.65
N MET A 122 -4.50 1.45 1.52
CA MET A 122 -4.36 0.78 0.23
C MET A 122 -5.49 1.15 -0.73
N ASN A 123 -6.72 1.30 -0.22
CA ASN A 123 -7.84 1.71 -1.06
C ASN A 123 -7.65 3.11 -1.63
N LEU A 124 -6.95 3.99 -0.93
CA LEU A 124 -6.63 5.33 -1.43
C LEU A 124 -5.63 5.34 -2.59
N MET A 125 -5.04 4.19 -2.91
CA MET A 125 -4.24 4.05 -4.13
C MET A 125 -5.09 4.21 -5.39
N ARG A 126 -6.43 3.97 -5.28
CA ARG A 126 -7.35 4.19 -6.41
C ARG A 126 -7.69 5.65 -6.48
N GLU A 127 -7.55 6.24 -7.67
CA GLU A 127 -8.01 7.61 -7.88
C GLU A 127 -9.51 7.67 -7.70
N GLY A 128 -9.98 8.70 -7.01
CA GLY A 128 -11.40 8.90 -6.75
C GLY A 128 -11.96 8.04 -5.64
N ALA A 129 -11.10 7.33 -4.91
CA ALA A 129 -11.54 6.53 -3.77
C ALA A 129 -11.84 7.42 -2.56
#